data_0f04df82d9130505e1e17d45e5ce6d78
#
_entry.id   0f04df82d9130505e1e17d45e5ce6d78
#
_cell.length_a   1.000
_cell.length_b   1.000
_cell.length_c   1.000
_cell.angle_alpha   90.00
_cell.angle_beta   90.00
_cell.angle_gamma   90.00
#
_symmetry.space_group_name_H-M   'P 1'
#
loop_
_entity.id
_entity.type
_entity.pdbx_description
1 polymer ?
#
loop_
_entity_poly.entity_id
_entity_poly.type
_entity_poly.pdbx_seq_one_letter_code
_entity_poly.pdbx_strand_id
1 'polypeptide(L)'
;MSINQNLSITYDAIVIGAGFSGLQQLHFLRDRIGLKTLVLEAGEAVGGTWYWNRYPGARCDSESHTYCFYFSEKILKEWNWSERYPGQKEILNYLNFVTDTLGLRANIQFNTRVKLIQYDQIKNIWILKTADDSEFRAKYVVSAVGCLSSANSPEISGTNKFMGELYHTGKWPHEPVDFANKKVGIIGTGSSGIQAIPIIARSAKNLTVFQRTPNFSVPARNSKLSDEFISKFKSKIAYYKKEMLAARH
;
A
#
# COMPACT_ATOMS: atom_id res chain seq x y z
N MET A 1 -29.35 6.29 -38.20
CA MET A 1 -29.63 7.22 -37.09
C MET A 1 -28.55 7.06 -36.05
N SER A 2 -27.58 7.97 -36.02
CA SER A 2 -26.49 7.95 -35.03
C SER A 2 -27.05 8.42 -33.71
N ILE A 3 -27.14 7.53 -32.76
CA ILE A 3 -27.40 7.90 -31.38
C ILE A 3 -26.09 8.57 -30.88
N ASN A 4 -26.08 9.90 -30.94
CA ASN A 4 -25.14 10.74 -30.23
C ASN A 4 -25.40 10.53 -28.71
N GLN A 5 -24.89 9.44 -28.16
CA GLN A 5 -24.72 9.36 -26.71
C GLN A 5 -23.70 10.44 -26.32
N ASN A 6 -24.21 11.55 -25.83
CA ASN A 6 -23.43 12.56 -25.12
C ASN A 6 -22.81 11.87 -23.90
N LEU A 7 -21.66 11.26 -24.10
CA LEU A 7 -20.92 10.53 -23.09
C LEU A 7 -20.32 11.57 -22.14
N SER A 8 -21.10 11.97 -21.13
CA SER A 8 -20.69 12.99 -20.17
C SER A 8 -19.45 12.54 -19.40
N ILE A 9 -18.44 13.41 -19.33
CA ILE A 9 -17.31 13.24 -18.42
C ILE A 9 -17.87 13.23 -17.00
N THR A 10 -17.67 12.11 -16.29
CA THR A 10 -18.25 11.94 -14.96
C THR A 10 -17.38 12.59 -13.89
N TYR A 11 -16.04 12.63 -14.12
CA TYR A 11 -15.04 13.15 -13.18
C TYR A 11 -14.04 14.05 -13.90
N ASP A 12 -13.49 15.03 -13.17
CA ASP A 12 -12.34 15.79 -13.68
C ASP A 12 -11.08 14.93 -13.61
N ALA A 13 -10.89 14.20 -12.51
CA ALA A 13 -9.75 13.31 -12.31
C ALA A 13 -10.15 11.95 -11.75
N ILE A 14 -9.48 10.89 -12.22
CA ILE A 14 -9.55 9.56 -11.62
C ILE A 14 -8.15 9.14 -11.19
N VAL A 15 -8.03 8.68 -9.95
CA VAL A 15 -6.81 8.11 -9.38
C VAL A 15 -6.96 6.60 -9.28
N ILE A 16 -5.94 5.84 -9.67
CA ILE A 16 -5.98 4.37 -9.63
C ILE A 16 -5.12 3.88 -8.48
N GLY A 17 -5.77 3.31 -7.47
CA GLY A 17 -5.16 2.79 -6.24
C GLY A 17 -5.32 3.71 -5.04
N ALA A 18 -5.67 3.13 -3.88
CA ALA A 18 -5.87 3.83 -2.59
C ALA A 18 -4.75 3.53 -1.56
N GLY A 19 -3.51 3.44 -2.01
CA GLY A 19 -2.32 3.44 -1.16
C GLY A 19 -1.89 4.85 -0.76
N PHE A 20 -0.67 5.00 -0.21
CA PHE A 20 -0.11 6.31 0.16
C PHE A 20 -0.22 7.35 -0.96
N SER A 21 0.24 7.01 -2.17
CA SER A 21 0.22 7.94 -3.29
C SER A 21 -1.20 8.32 -3.69
N GLY A 22 -2.11 7.35 -3.76
CA GLY A 22 -3.50 7.60 -4.16
C GLY A 22 -4.27 8.47 -3.17
N LEU A 23 -4.11 8.24 -1.86
CA LEU A 23 -4.73 9.06 -0.82
C LEU A 23 -4.18 10.50 -0.84
N GLN A 24 -2.88 10.67 -1.05
CA GLN A 24 -2.28 12.00 -1.20
C GLN A 24 -2.80 12.72 -2.44
N GLN A 25 -2.89 12.03 -3.58
CA GLN A 25 -3.40 12.62 -4.82
C GLN A 25 -4.88 12.97 -4.71
N LEU A 26 -5.70 12.12 -4.10
CA LEU A 26 -7.10 12.43 -3.85
C LEU A 26 -7.25 13.71 -3.03
N HIS A 27 -6.55 13.81 -1.89
CA HIS A 27 -6.57 15.02 -1.07
C HIS A 27 -6.11 16.25 -1.85
N PHE A 28 -5.03 16.14 -2.61
CA PHE A 28 -4.50 17.26 -3.38
C PHE A 28 -5.48 17.73 -4.48
N LEU A 29 -5.96 16.80 -5.31
CA LEU A 29 -6.84 17.12 -6.44
C LEU A 29 -8.20 17.63 -5.97
N ARG A 30 -8.80 17.00 -4.94
CA ARG A 30 -10.10 17.39 -4.41
C ARG A 30 -10.04 18.65 -3.56
N ASP A 31 -9.14 18.67 -2.55
CA ASP A 31 -9.19 19.68 -1.48
C ASP A 31 -8.32 20.90 -1.77
N ARG A 32 -7.30 20.78 -2.62
CA ARG A 32 -6.40 21.89 -2.96
C ARG A 32 -6.69 22.49 -4.33
N ILE A 33 -7.04 21.66 -5.31
CA ILE A 33 -7.34 22.11 -6.68
C ILE A 33 -8.84 22.26 -6.91
N GLY A 34 -9.70 21.56 -6.15
CA GLY A 34 -11.15 21.63 -6.27
C GLY A 34 -11.72 20.78 -7.42
N LEU A 35 -10.99 19.76 -7.87
CA LEU A 35 -11.44 18.87 -8.93
C LEU A 35 -12.40 17.81 -8.40
N LYS A 36 -13.45 17.49 -9.17
CA LYS A 36 -14.31 16.34 -8.94
C LYS A 36 -13.50 15.06 -9.17
N THR A 37 -12.99 14.48 -8.07
CA THR A 37 -12.03 13.36 -8.11
C THR A 37 -12.63 12.08 -7.56
N LEU A 38 -12.37 10.95 -8.22
CA LEU A 38 -12.68 9.59 -7.77
C LEU A 38 -11.40 8.77 -7.70
N VAL A 39 -11.28 7.93 -6.68
CA VAL A 39 -10.25 6.87 -6.62
C VAL A 39 -10.91 5.52 -6.92
N LEU A 40 -10.29 4.73 -7.79
CA LEU A 40 -10.68 3.34 -8.05
C LEU A 40 -9.66 2.42 -7.37
N GLU A 41 -10.11 1.64 -6.38
CA GLU A 41 -9.28 0.72 -5.60
C GLU A 41 -9.70 -0.73 -5.87
N ALA A 42 -8.73 -1.57 -6.20
CA ALA A 42 -8.98 -2.99 -6.49
C ALA A 42 -9.31 -3.83 -5.25
N GLY A 43 -8.86 -3.40 -4.08
CA GLY A 43 -9.15 -4.02 -2.79
C GLY A 43 -10.47 -3.53 -2.18
N GLU A 44 -10.88 -4.16 -1.09
CA GLU A 44 -12.07 -3.78 -0.32
C GLU A 44 -11.79 -2.64 0.69
N ALA A 45 -10.52 -2.26 0.87
CA ALA A 45 -10.11 -1.22 1.78
C ALA A 45 -8.90 -0.43 1.26
N VAL A 46 -8.65 0.74 1.87
CA VAL A 46 -7.43 1.51 1.64
C VAL A 46 -6.21 0.79 2.20
N GLY A 47 -5.01 1.18 1.71
CA GLY A 47 -3.78 0.68 2.29
C GLY A 47 -2.71 0.32 1.26
N GLY A 48 -3.08 0.02 0.01
CA GLY A 48 -2.12 -0.35 -1.04
C GLY A 48 -1.18 -1.46 -0.60
N THR A 49 0.12 -1.20 -0.57
CA THR A 49 1.13 -2.17 -0.11
C THR A 49 0.77 -2.79 1.25
N TRP A 50 0.23 -2.02 2.19
CA TRP A 50 -0.07 -2.46 3.56
C TRP A 50 -1.42 -3.16 3.68
N TYR A 51 -2.28 -3.05 2.70
CA TYR A 51 -3.46 -3.89 2.56
C TYR A 51 -3.12 -5.26 1.98
N TRP A 52 -2.25 -5.31 0.94
CA TRP A 52 -1.94 -6.55 0.24
C TRP A 52 -0.83 -7.37 0.89
N ASN A 53 0.23 -6.74 1.44
CA ASN A 53 1.39 -7.42 2.02
C ASN A 53 1.21 -7.57 3.54
N ARG A 54 0.60 -8.67 3.95
CA ARG A 54 0.27 -9.00 5.34
C ARG A 54 0.94 -10.26 5.87
N TYR A 55 2.01 -10.70 5.18
CA TYR A 55 2.79 -11.85 5.62
C TYR A 55 3.33 -11.66 7.05
N PRO A 56 3.62 -12.76 7.79
CA PRO A 56 4.12 -12.67 9.16
C PRO A 56 5.37 -11.80 9.25
N GLY A 57 5.37 -10.83 10.15
CA GLY A 57 6.50 -9.93 10.35
C GLY A 57 6.61 -8.77 9.36
N ALA A 58 5.67 -8.61 8.42
CA ALA A 58 5.66 -7.49 7.47
C ALA A 58 5.75 -6.15 8.20
N ARG A 59 6.75 -5.33 7.82
CA ARG A 59 7.02 -4.03 8.44
C ARG A 59 7.73 -3.07 7.50
N CYS A 60 7.66 -1.80 7.83
CA CYS A 60 8.43 -0.78 7.13
C CYS A 60 9.91 -0.87 7.52
N ASP A 61 10.78 -0.63 6.57
CA ASP A 61 12.24 -0.50 6.73
C ASP A 61 12.70 0.97 6.81
N SER A 62 11.73 1.91 6.75
CA SER A 62 11.93 3.31 7.01
C SER A 62 11.36 3.70 8.38
N GLU A 63 11.94 4.71 9.01
CA GLU A 63 11.49 5.16 10.32
C GLU A 63 10.07 5.75 10.25
N SER A 64 9.23 5.43 11.22
CA SER A 64 7.82 5.78 11.26
C SER A 64 7.54 7.27 11.06
N HIS A 65 8.34 8.12 11.71
CA HIS A 65 8.21 9.57 11.61
C HIS A 65 8.59 10.14 10.23
N THR A 66 9.31 9.39 9.38
CA THR A 66 9.59 9.77 7.99
C THR A 66 8.61 9.12 7.01
N TYR A 67 8.00 8.00 7.41
CA TYR A 67 7.05 7.25 6.59
C TYR A 67 5.60 7.66 6.89
N CYS A 68 5.30 8.94 6.76
CA CYS A 68 3.98 9.52 7.02
C CYS A 68 3.68 10.72 6.12
N PHE A 69 2.43 11.18 6.13
CA PHE A 69 2.02 12.35 5.37
C PHE A 69 2.38 13.65 6.08
N TYR A 70 3.17 14.49 5.41
CA TYR A 70 3.58 15.80 5.92
C TYR A 70 2.70 16.96 5.45
N PHE A 71 1.69 16.72 4.62
CA PHE A 71 0.82 17.76 4.10
C PHE A 71 -0.23 18.27 5.10
N SER A 72 -0.51 17.52 6.16
CA SER A 72 -1.52 17.86 7.17
C SER A 72 -0.94 17.88 8.58
N GLU A 73 -0.90 19.05 9.20
CA GLU A 73 -0.49 19.20 10.60
C GLU A 73 -1.43 18.47 11.57
N LYS A 74 -2.72 18.42 11.27
CA LYS A 74 -3.71 17.70 12.06
C LYS A 74 -3.31 16.23 12.19
N ILE A 75 -3.03 15.56 11.07
CA ILE A 75 -2.59 14.16 11.05
C ILE A 75 -1.31 13.96 11.86
N LEU A 76 -0.31 14.83 11.69
CA LEU A 76 0.97 14.74 12.40
C LEU A 76 0.84 14.95 13.89
N LYS A 77 -0.12 15.78 14.34
CA LYS A 77 -0.39 16.04 15.75
C LYS A 77 -1.21 14.93 16.43
N GLU A 78 -2.18 14.38 15.73
CA GLU A 78 -3.13 13.42 16.29
C GLU A 78 -2.61 11.98 16.29
N TRP A 79 -1.81 11.58 15.26
CA TRP A 79 -1.27 10.22 15.19
C TRP A 79 -0.02 10.05 16.07
N ASN A 80 0.06 8.93 16.78
CA ASN A 80 1.24 8.50 17.52
C ASN A 80 1.71 7.14 17.00
N TRP A 81 2.94 7.08 16.53
CA TRP A 81 3.58 5.83 16.18
C TRP A 81 4.06 5.11 17.43
N SER A 82 3.90 3.78 17.49
CA SER A 82 4.30 2.98 18.63
C SER A 82 5.79 2.61 18.62
N GLU A 83 6.37 2.43 17.43
CA GLU A 83 7.74 1.96 17.27
C GLU A 83 8.47 2.65 16.12
N ARG A 84 9.81 2.56 16.14
CA ARG A 84 10.69 3.19 15.15
C ARG A 84 10.41 2.68 13.74
N TYR A 85 10.31 1.36 13.56
CA TYR A 85 9.96 0.71 12.30
C TYR A 85 8.61 0.00 12.45
N PRO A 86 7.52 0.65 12.05
CA PRO A 86 6.18 0.16 12.36
C PRO A 86 5.83 -1.09 11.56
N GLY A 87 5.06 -1.97 12.18
CA GLY A 87 4.52 -3.15 11.54
C GLY A 87 3.37 -2.83 10.57
N GLN A 88 3.06 -3.79 9.70
CA GLN A 88 2.02 -3.70 8.68
C GLN A 88 0.68 -3.23 9.25
N LYS A 89 0.24 -3.80 10.37
CA LYS A 89 -1.05 -3.47 11.00
C LYS A 89 -1.14 -2.01 11.43
N GLU A 90 -0.06 -1.49 12.02
CA GLU A 90 -0.02 -0.09 12.46
C GLU A 90 -0.06 0.87 11.28
N ILE A 91 0.67 0.57 10.20
CA ILE A 91 0.66 1.41 9.01
C ILE A 91 -0.70 1.36 8.30
N LEU A 92 -1.35 0.19 8.25
CA LEU A 92 -2.69 0.08 7.72
C LEU A 92 -3.71 0.89 8.55
N ASN A 93 -3.60 0.84 9.88
CA ASN A 93 -4.40 1.66 10.79
C ASN A 93 -4.16 3.16 10.57
N TYR A 94 -2.90 3.56 10.36
CA TYR A 94 -2.55 4.93 10.02
C TYR A 94 -3.22 5.41 8.73
N LEU A 95 -3.20 4.60 7.66
CA LEU A 95 -3.83 4.96 6.39
C LEU A 95 -5.36 5.06 6.52
N ASN A 96 -6.00 4.19 7.31
CA ASN A 96 -7.42 4.31 7.63
C ASN A 96 -7.70 5.59 8.43
N PHE A 97 -6.92 5.86 9.47
CA PHE A 97 -7.03 7.09 10.26
C PHE A 97 -6.93 8.34 9.37
N VAL A 98 -5.96 8.40 8.48
CA VAL A 98 -5.80 9.52 7.52
C VAL A 98 -7.02 9.65 6.60
N THR A 99 -7.48 8.54 6.07
CA THR A 99 -8.63 8.49 5.15
C THR A 99 -9.88 9.04 5.82
N ASP A 100 -10.13 8.64 7.07
CA ASP A 100 -11.31 9.05 7.83
C ASP A 100 -11.18 10.49 8.35
N THR A 101 -10.01 10.87 8.86
CA THR A 101 -9.74 12.23 9.35
C THR A 101 -9.92 13.31 8.29
N LEU A 102 -9.58 12.98 7.04
CA LEU A 102 -9.71 13.89 5.89
C LEU A 102 -11.01 13.67 5.09
N GLY A 103 -11.89 12.78 5.52
CA GLY A 103 -13.15 12.49 4.83
C GLY A 103 -12.94 12.01 3.39
N LEU A 104 -11.86 11.24 3.12
CA LEU A 104 -11.51 10.80 1.77
C LEU A 104 -12.36 9.61 1.30
N ARG A 105 -12.88 8.83 2.23
CA ARG A 105 -13.54 7.54 1.95
C ARG A 105 -14.72 7.66 0.98
N ALA A 106 -15.48 8.74 1.05
CA ALA A 106 -16.63 9.00 0.15
C ALA A 106 -16.24 9.15 -1.34
N ASN A 107 -14.96 9.41 -1.61
CA ASN A 107 -14.43 9.56 -2.97
C ASN A 107 -13.59 8.34 -3.41
N ILE A 108 -13.73 7.20 -2.74
CA ILE A 108 -13.02 5.96 -3.07
C ILE A 108 -14.05 4.89 -3.40
N GLN A 109 -13.96 4.31 -4.58
CA GLN A 109 -14.75 3.16 -4.99
C GLN A 109 -13.87 1.92 -4.86
N PHE A 110 -14.22 1.08 -3.89
CA PHE A 110 -13.53 -0.19 -3.59
C PHE A 110 -13.99 -1.31 -4.52
N ASN A 111 -13.28 -2.45 -4.48
CA ASN A 111 -13.54 -3.65 -5.29
C ASN A 111 -13.60 -3.35 -6.80
N THR A 112 -12.90 -2.30 -7.23
CA THR A 112 -12.96 -1.77 -8.59
C THR A 112 -11.58 -1.84 -9.23
N ARG A 113 -11.29 -2.97 -9.86
CA ARG A 113 -10.01 -3.22 -10.54
C ARG A 113 -10.05 -2.67 -11.97
N VAL A 114 -9.26 -1.66 -12.25
CA VAL A 114 -9.05 -1.15 -13.61
C VAL A 114 -8.22 -2.17 -14.41
N LYS A 115 -8.71 -2.57 -15.58
CA LYS A 115 -8.02 -3.49 -16.51
C LYS A 115 -7.52 -2.83 -17.78
N LEU A 116 -8.13 -1.71 -18.17
CA LEU A 116 -7.76 -0.98 -19.38
C LEU A 116 -7.87 0.53 -19.13
N ILE A 117 -6.90 1.27 -19.63
CA ILE A 117 -6.89 2.73 -19.70
C ILE A 117 -6.60 3.11 -21.14
N GLN A 118 -7.49 3.90 -21.74
CA GLN A 118 -7.37 4.34 -23.11
C GLN A 118 -7.64 5.84 -23.22
N TYR A 119 -6.82 6.55 -23.98
CA TYR A 119 -7.02 7.96 -24.27
C TYR A 119 -7.76 8.12 -25.60
N ASP A 120 -8.89 8.83 -25.57
CA ASP A 120 -9.63 9.24 -26.76
C ASP A 120 -9.12 10.61 -27.22
N GLN A 121 -8.29 10.61 -28.25
CA GLN A 121 -7.67 11.84 -28.78
C GLN A 121 -8.69 12.81 -29.39
N ILE A 122 -9.80 12.29 -29.93
CA ILE A 122 -10.83 13.14 -30.57
C ILE A 122 -11.62 13.89 -29.51
N LYS A 123 -11.98 13.21 -28.43
CA LYS A 123 -12.77 13.77 -27.31
C LYS A 123 -11.90 14.40 -26.22
N ASN A 124 -10.60 14.19 -26.28
CA ASN A 124 -9.63 14.67 -25.30
C ASN A 124 -9.97 14.20 -23.87
N ILE A 125 -10.29 12.91 -23.72
CA ILE A 125 -10.65 12.27 -22.45
C ILE A 125 -10.00 10.91 -22.27
N TRP A 126 -9.86 10.50 -21.03
CA TRP A 126 -9.49 9.15 -20.66
C TRP A 126 -10.72 8.27 -20.43
N ILE A 127 -10.67 7.04 -20.92
CA ILE A 127 -11.65 5.99 -20.73
C ILE A 127 -10.99 4.88 -19.94
N LEU A 128 -11.57 4.50 -18.80
CA LEU A 128 -11.10 3.43 -17.95
C LEU A 128 -12.15 2.32 -17.93
N LYS A 129 -11.72 1.08 -18.15
CA LYS A 129 -12.58 -0.11 -18.02
C LYS A 129 -12.12 -0.97 -16.86
N THR A 130 -13.05 -1.45 -16.10
CA THR A 130 -12.83 -2.28 -14.91
C THR A 130 -13.02 -3.77 -15.19
N ALA A 131 -12.67 -4.62 -14.25
CA ALA A 131 -12.77 -6.07 -14.41
C ALA A 131 -14.21 -6.56 -14.52
N ASP A 132 -15.18 -5.83 -14.00
CA ASP A 132 -16.63 -6.06 -14.11
C ASP A 132 -17.28 -5.35 -15.31
N ASP A 133 -16.46 -4.88 -16.27
CA ASP A 133 -16.84 -4.19 -17.49
C ASP A 133 -17.50 -2.80 -17.30
N SER A 134 -17.48 -2.26 -16.08
CA SER A 134 -17.88 -0.87 -15.86
C SER A 134 -16.92 0.10 -16.55
N GLU A 135 -17.45 1.26 -17.00
CA GLU A 135 -16.68 2.27 -17.71
C GLU A 135 -16.72 3.61 -16.97
N PHE A 136 -15.55 4.23 -16.81
CA PHE A 136 -15.36 5.54 -16.21
C PHE A 136 -14.66 6.48 -17.19
N ARG A 137 -14.96 7.78 -17.09
CA ARG A 137 -14.38 8.81 -17.95
C ARG A 137 -13.91 10.00 -17.15
N ALA A 138 -12.71 10.50 -17.48
CA ALA A 138 -12.12 11.65 -16.83
C ALA A 138 -11.25 12.46 -17.79
N LYS A 139 -11.04 13.75 -17.46
CA LYS A 139 -10.04 14.59 -18.16
C LYS A 139 -8.62 14.17 -17.80
N TYR A 140 -8.40 13.79 -16.55
CA TYR A 140 -7.09 13.42 -16.02
C TYR A 140 -7.12 12.04 -15.38
N VAL A 141 -6.05 11.29 -15.56
CA VAL A 141 -5.84 10.00 -14.87
C VAL A 141 -4.50 10.03 -14.15
N VAL A 142 -4.52 9.67 -12.88
CA VAL A 142 -3.32 9.51 -12.07
C VAL A 142 -3.13 8.04 -11.76
N SER A 143 -2.02 7.45 -12.21
CA SER A 143 -1.64 6.09 -11.89
C SER A 143 -0.92 6.05 -10.55
N ALA A 144 -1.58 5.54 -9.52
CA ALA A 144 -1.05 5.33 -8.16
C ALA A 144 -1.02 3.84 -7.79
N VAL A 145 -0.76 2.98 -8.78
CA VAL A 145 -0.86 1.51 -8.68
C VAL A 145 0.22 0.86 -7.81
N GLY A 146 1.26 1.62 -7.44
CA GLY A 146 2.39 1.13 -6.65
C GLY A 146 3.37 0.26 -7.44
N CYS A 147 4.56 0.06 -6.88
CA CYS A 147 5.64 -0.73 -7.49
C CYS A 147 5.64 -2.21 -7.06
N LEU A 148 4.90 -2.58 -6.02
CA LEU A 148 4.85 -3.93 -5.45
C LEU A 148 3.49 -4.62 -5.66
N SER A 149 2.63 -4.10 -6.53
CA SER A 149 1.25 -4.60 -6.72
C SER A 149 1.17 -5.87 -7.56
N SER A 150 2.23 -6.23 -8.27
CA SER A 150 2.32 -7.47 -9.05
C SER A 150 3.26 -8.46 -8.38
N ALA A 151 2.72 -9.59 -7.91
CA ALA A 151 3.51 -10.64 -7.32
C ALA A 151 4.15 -11.48 -8.44
N ASN A 152 5.47 -11.63 -8.40
CA ASN A 152 6.22 -12.49 -9.32
C ASN A 152 6.43 -13.86 -8.65
N SER A 153 5.76 -14.88 -9.18
CA SER A 153 5.94 -16.27 -8.71
C SER A 153 7.04 -16.93 -9.51
N PRO A 154 8.06 -17.53 -8.86
CA PRO A 154 9.13 -18.21 -9.59
C PRO A 154 8.59 -19.45 -10.31
N GLU A 155 9.09 -19.69 -11.52
CA GLU A 155 8.81 -20.91 -12.26
C GLU A 155 9.71 -22.04 -11.72
N ILE A 156 9.16 -22.85 -10.82
CA ILE A 156 9.86 -24.01 -10.25
C ILE A 156 9.19 -25.27 -10.77
N SER A 157 9.97 -26.13 -11.44
CA SER A 157 9.46 -27.41 -11.95
C SER A 157 8.87 -28.26 -10.83
N GLY A 158 7.67 -28.77 -11.01
CA GLY A 158 6.98 -29.61 -10.04
C GLY A 158 6.21 -28.85 -8.97
N THR A 159 6.11 -27.52 -9.03
CA THR A 159 5.30 -26.72 -8.07
C THR A 159 3.85 -27.21 -8.00
N ASN A 160 3.26 -27.63 -9.11
CA ASN A 160 1.90 -28.17 -9.20
C ASN A 160 1.76 -29.58 -8.60
N LYS A 161 2.86 -30.26 -8.29
CA LYS A 161 2.88 -31.59 -7.65
C LYS A 161 3.12 -31.50 -6.14
N PHE A 162 3.37 -30.30 -5.63
CA PHE A 162 3.55 -30.12 -4.19
C PHE A 162 2.22 -30.33 -3.45
N MET A 163 2.23 -31.27 -2.52
CA MET A 163 1.03 -31.70 -1.78
C MET A 163 0.75 -30.87 -0.53
N GLY A 164 1.65 -29.95 -0.19
CA GLY A 164 1.48 -29.05 0.96
C GLY A 164 0.83 -27.73 0.59
N GLU A 165 0.65 -26.88 1.59
CA GLU A 165 0.13 -25.53 1.41
C GLU A 165 1.25 -24.62 0.84
N LEU A 166 0.92 -23.84 -0.17
CA LEU A 166 1.86 -22.91 -0.83
C LEU A 166 1.36 -21.48 -0.68
N TYR A 167 2.20 -20.63 -0.13
CA TYR A 167 1.90 -19.20 0.09
C TYR A 167 2.94 -18.31 -0.59
N HIS A 168 2.50 -17.17 -1.08
CA HIS A 168 3.37 -16.13 -1.62
C HIS A 168 3.23 -14.85 -0.78
N THR A 169 4.35 -14.24 -0.36
CA THR A 169 4.33 -13.04 0.50
C THR A 169 3.51 -11.89 -0.08
N GLY A 170 3.55 -11.67 -1.40
CA GLY A 170 2.75 -10.64 -2.09
C GLY A 170 1.28 -11.04 -2.36
N LYS A 171 0.86 -12.25 -1.97
CA LYS A 171 -0.51 -12.77 -2.10
C LYS A 171 -0.92 -13.50 -0.82
N TRP A 172 -0.50 -12.96 0.33
CA TRP A 172 -0.80 -13.58 1.61
C TRP A 172 -2.30 -13.56 1.90
N PRO A 173 -2.88 -14.68 2.39
CA PRO A 173 -4.31 -14.73 2.69
C PRO A 173 -4.68 -13.74 3.81
N HIS A 174 -5.96 -13.36 3.84
CA HIS A 174 -6.51 -12.54 4.91
C HIS A 174 -6.73 -13.35 6.19
N GLU A 175 -7.01 -14.64 6.03
CA GLU A 175 -7.15 -15.57 7.14
C GLU A 175 -5.79 -15.90 7.77
N PRO A 176 -5.77 -16.12 9.09
CA PRO A 176 -4.55 -16.52 9.78
C PRO A 176 -4.00 -17.85 9.24
N VAL A 177 -2.70 -17.90 8.98
CA VAL A 177 -2.00 -19.14 8.62
C VAL A 177 -1.36 -19.70 9.87
N ASP A 178 -1.70 -20.95 10.22
CA ASP A 178 -1.11 -21.66 11.34
C ASP A 178 0.10 -22.49 10.88
N PHE A 179 1.24 -22.28 11.53
CA PHE A 179 2.50 -23.02 11.30
C PHE A 179 2.82 -24.02 12.40
N ALA A 180 1.99 -24.14 13.44
CA ALA A 180 2.23 -25.06 14.55
C ALA A 180 2.36 -26.51 14.04
N ASN A 181 3.39 -27.20 14.52
CA ASN A 181 3.70 -28.59 14.14
C ASN A 181 3.99 -28.83 12.64
N LYS A 182 4.05 -27.79 11.80
CA LYS A 182 4.37 -27.93 10.37
C LYS A 182 5.87 -27.87 10.11
N LYS A 183 6.30 -28.61 9.07
CA LYS A 183 7.62 -28.41 8.45
C LYS A 183 7.45 -27.34 7.36
N VAL A 184 8.15 -26.23 7.50
CA VAL A 184 8.01 -25.08 6.63
C VAL A 184 9.29 -24.86 5.83
N GLY A 185 9.14 -24.67 4.52
CA GLY A 185 10.21 -24.22 3.62
C GLY A 185 9.99 -22.76 3.24
N ILE A 186 11.01 -21.91 3.33
CA ILE A 186 10.97 -20.53 2.82
C ILE A 186 11.98 -20.40 1.70
N ILE A 187 11.53 -19.93 0.55
CA ILE A 187 12.38 -19.68 -0.62
C ILE A 187 12.65 -18.17 -0.72
N GLY A 188 13.91 -17.82 -0.58
CA GLY A 188 14.40 -16.44 -0.68
C GLY A 188 14.65 -15.76 0.68
N THR A 189 15.64 -14.88 0.68
CA THR A 189 16.12 -14.10 1.84
C THR A 189 16.17 -12.61 1.54
N GLY A 190 15.32 -12.12 0.62
CA GLY A 190 15.07 -10.70 0.42
C GLY A 190 14.29 -10.09 1.60
N SER A 191 13.94 -8.81 1.53
CA SER A 191 13.29 -8.07 2.62
C SER A 191 12.09 -8.80 3.22
N SER A 192 11.20 -9.35 2.39
CA SER A 192 10.05 -10.12 2.88
C SER A 192 10.45 -11.42 3.59
N GLY A 193 11.44 -12.14 3.04
CA GLY A 193 11.93 -13.39 3.63
C GLY A 193 12.55 -13.17 5.01
N ILE A 194 13.47 -12.21 5.15
CA ILE A 194 14.12 -11.94 6.44
C ILE A 194 13.15 -11.43 7.52
N GLN A 195 12.05 -10.81 7.13
CA GLN A 195 11.00 -10.39 8.06
C GLN A 195 10.10 -11.57 8.48
N ALA A 196 9.77 -12.47 7.55
CA ALA A 196 8.88 -13.61 7.81
C ALA A 196 9.59 -14.76 8.59
N ILE A 197 10.85 -15.05 8.26
CA ILE A 197 11.62 -16.15 8.84
C ILE A 197 11.57 -16.17 10.38
N PRO A 198 11.93 -15.10 11.11
CA PRO A 198 11.97 -15.15 12.58
C PRO A 198 10.57 -15.30 13.20
N ILE A 199 9.53 -14.86 12.54
CA ILE A 199 8.17 -14.99 13.06
C ILE A 199 7.66 -16.41 12.87
N ILE A 200 7.84 -16.98 11.66
CA ILE A 200 7.43 -18.35 11.37
C ILE A 200 8.23 -19.38 12.18
N ALA A 201 9.52 -19.12 12.38
CA ALA A 201 10.40 -20.00 13.19
C ALA A 201 9.94 -20.19 14.63
N ARG A 202 9.16 -19.24 15.20
CA ARG A 202 8.67 -19.34 16.59
C ARG A 202 7.60 -20.42 16.77
N SER A 203 6.87 -20.77 15.72
CA SER A 203 5.73 -21.71 15.77
C SER A 203 5.94 -22.96 14.94
N ALA A 204 6.72 -22.90 13.88
CA ALA A 204 6.99 -24.05 13.01
C ALA A 204 7.75 -25.16 13.75
N LYS A 205 7.41 -26.43 13.50
CA LYS A 205 8.17 -27.58 14.01
C LYS A 205 9.59 -27.59 13.46
N ASN A 206 9.74 -27.30 12.17
CA ASN A 206 11.02 -27.14 11.48
C ASN A 206 10.88 -26.04 10.44
N LEU A 207 11.92 -25.24 10.31
CA LEU A 207 12.03 -24.23 9.26
C LEU A 207 13.29 -24.45 8.44
N THR A 208 13.12 -24.61 7.13
CA THR A 208 14.23 -24.68 6.16
C THR A 208 14.19 -23.45 5.28
N VAL A 209 15.32 -22.74 5.19
CA VAL A 209 15.44 -21.55 4.34
C VAL A 209 16.28 -21.90 3.11
N PHE A 210 15.73 -21.67 1.93
CA PHE A 210 16.40 -21.87 0.65
C PHE A 210 16.88 -20.53 0.11
N GLN A 211 18.19 -20.33 0.10
CA GLN A 211 18.83 -19.10 -0.37
C GLN A 211 19.64 -19.36 -1.62
N ARG A 212 19.34 -18.67 -2.71
CA ARG A 212 20.14 -18.68 -3.93
C ARG A 212 21.25 -17.62 -3.86
N THR A 213 20.85 -16.40 -3.61
CA THR A 213 21.77 -15.25 -3.53
C THR A 213 21.67 -14.64 -2.13
N PRO A 214 22.79 -14.48 -1.41
CA PRO A 214 22.77 -13.85 -0.11
C PRO A 214 22.42 -12.38 -0.22
N ASN A 215 21.61 -11.90 0.74
CA ASN A 215 21.30 -10.48 0.89
C ASN A 215 22.01 -9.97 2.15
N PHE A 216 22.71 -8.86 1.99
CA PHE A 216 23.32 -8.18 3.13
C PHE A 216 22.24 -7.45 3.91
N SER A 217 22.24 -7.64 5.22
CA SER A 217 21.31 -6.97 6.13
C SER A 217 22.02 -6.58 7.41
N VAL A 218 21.53 -5.53 8.05
CA VAL A 218 22.01 -5.07 9.34
C VAL A 218 20.86 -5.15 10.35
N PRO A 219 21.17 -5.32 11.66
CA PRO A 219 20.15 -5.30 12.69
C PRO A 219 19.37 -3.98 12.65
N ALA A 220 18.05 -4.05 12.51
CA ALA A 220 17.18 -2.87 12.45
C ALA A 220 17.18 -2.08 13.77
N ARG A 221 17.52 -2.74 14.91
CA ARG A 221 17.48 -2.14 16.26
C ARG A 221 16.15 -1.44 16.52
N ASN A 222 15.05 -2.11 16.10
CA ASN A 222 13.72 -1.58 16.30
C ASN A 222 13.40 -1.48 17.80
N SER A 223 12.77 -0.39 18.18
CA SER A 223 12.36 -0.13 19.56
C SER A 223 11.06 0.64 19.60
N LYS A 224 10.36 0.57 20.71
CA LYS A 224 9.25 1.48 21.00
C LYS A 224 9.75 2.92 20.98
N LEU A 225 8.94 3.84 20.49
CA LEU A 225 9.24 5.26 20.61
C LEU A 225 8.96 5.72 22.05
N SER A 226 9.88 6.52 22.62
CA SER A 226 9.67 7.12 23.93
C SER A 226 8.72 8.30 23.86
N ASP A 227 8.03 8.59 24.95
CA ASP A 227 7.16 9.77 25.07
C ASP A 227 7.94 11.07 24.85
N GLU A 228 9.21 11.08 25.27
CA GLU A 228 10.12 12.20 25.03
C GLU A 228 10.35 12.41 23.51
N PHE A 229 10.63 11.33 22.77
CA PHE A 229 10.79 11.42 21.33
C PHE A 229 9.51 11.90 20.64
N ILE A 230 8.35 11.35 21.01
CA ILE A 230 7.03 11.72 20.46
C ILE A 230 6.76 13.20 20.72
N SER A 231 6.96 13.66 21.97
CA SER A 231 6.77 15.05 22.36
C SER A 231 7.71 16.00 21.59
N LYS A 232 8.99 15.63 21.48
CA LYS A 232 9.99 16.39 20.72
C LYS A 232 9.66 16.46 19.22
N PHE A 233 9.23 15.35 18.63
CA PHE A 233 8.80 15.32 17.23
C PHE A 233 7.59 16.27 17.03
N LYS A 234 6.56 16.17 17.87
CA LYS A 234 5.36 17.00 17.78
C LYS A 234 5.64 18.49 17.99
N SER A 235 6.57 18.83 18.86
CA SER A 235 6.97 20.23 19.06
C SER A 235 7.75 20.83 17.86
N LYS A 236 8.31 19.98 16.98
CA LYS A 236 9.14 20.37 15.84
C LYS A 236 8.53 20.00 14.47
N ILE A 237 7.23 19.79 14.39
CA ILE A 237 6.54 19.41 13.15
C ILE A 237 6.86 20.37 11.99
N ALA A 238 6.88 21.69 12.23
CA ALA A 238 7.20 22.68 11.21
C ALA A 238 8.62 22.52 10.66
N TYR A 239 9.59 22.22 11.52
CA TYR A 239 10.97 21.93 11.14
C TYR A 239 11.05 20.67 10.28
N TYR A 240 10.50 19.53 10.74
CA TYR A 240 10.51 18.28 9.98
C TYR A 240 9.79 18.40 8.63
N LYS A 241 8.69 19.15 8.60
CA LYS A 241 7.96 19.41 7.34
C LYS A 241 8.85 20.17 6.34
N LYS A 242 9.61 21.14 6.78
CA LYS A 242 10.55 21.89 5.94
C LYS A 242 11.68 21.00 5.42
N GLU A 243 12.30 20.19 6.30
CA GLU A 243 13.36 19.27 5.93
C GLU A 243 12.88 18.22 4.92
N MET A 244 11.71 17.63 5.14
CA MET A 244 11.14 16.64 4.21
C MET A 244 10.77 17.23 2.84
N LEU A 245 10.42 18.50 2.78
CA LEU A 245 10.19 19.19 1.50
C LEU A 245 11.52 19.53 0.80
N ALA A 246 12.55 19.90 1.55
CA ALA A 246 13.88 20.21 1.01
C ALA A 246 14.61 18.95 0.49
N ALA A 247 14.41 17.80 1.12
CA ALA A 247 15.01 16.52 0.70
C ALA A 247 14.46 15.95 -0.62
N ARG A 248 13.48 16.63 -1.25
CA ARG A 248 12.90 16.23 -2.55
C ARG A 248 13.58 16.87 -3.76
N HIS A 249 14.63 17.61 -3.54
CA HIS A 249 15.49 18.21 -4.56
C HIS A 249 16.91 17.65 -4.44
#